data_6bfe66db49b1a15fc7feb97909043f7c
#
_entry.id   6bfe66db49b1a15fc7feb97909043f7c
#
_cell.length_a   1.000
_cell.length_b   1.000
_cell.length_c   1.000
_cell.angle_alpha   90.00
_cell.angle_beta   90.00
_cell.angle_gamma   90.00
#
_symmetry.space_group_name_H-M   'P 1'
#
loop_
_entity.id
_entity.type
_entity.pdbx_description
1 polymer ?
#
loop_
_entity_poly.entity_id
_entity_poly.type
_entity_poly.pdbx_seq_one_letter_code
_entity_poly.pdbx_strand_id
1 'polypeptide(L)'
;KGDQFFTNSEKLLYSACIFYLIDFETDESRKNFSSVMDMINMSQVDENNPSSKSELDLMFEQIDQTSLAAKYYKAFKQAAGKTLKSIIISCVVRLQSFMTPQVTRLTGSDNINLASIGDEKTILFIITPQADRTFAFLASMLYSQLFETLYHKGETQKLKTGSERLTYHVRCLMDEFANIGEIPEFPSKLSTMRKYNISATIVLQDNSQLQSMYKDEWRTIMANCDSTIFLGNAEPDTLKYFCEKLGNETVTAQSRGR
;
A
#
# COMPACT_ATOMS: atom_id res chain seq x y z
N LYS A 1 -0.50 -4.47 -23.26
CA LYS A 1 0.02 -3.13 -23.66
C LYS A 1 -1.03 -2.01 -23.49
N GLY A 2 -2.31 -2.23 -23.75
CA GLY A 2 -3.36 -1.23 -23.56
C GLY A 2 -3.59 -0.87 -22.11
N ASP A 3 -3.63 -1.85 -21.23
CA ASP A 3 -3.89 -1.70 -19.80
C ASP A 3 -2.79 -0.86 -19.08
N GLN A 4 -1.54 -1.04 -19.46
CA GLN A 4 -0.43 -0.28 -18.90
C GLN A 4 -0.44 1.21 -19.32
N PHE A 5 -0.95 1.51 -20.52
CA PHE A 5 -1.12 2.89 -20.97
C PHE A 5 -2.16 3.64 -20.11
N PHE A 6 -3.33 3.02 -19.90
CA PHE A 6 -4.37 3.60 -19.05
C PHE A 6 -3.86 3.83 -17.63
N THR A 7 -3.27 2.81 -17.01
CA THR A 7 -2.71 2.89 -15.66
C THR A 7 -1.65 4.01 -15.53
N ASN A 8 -0.78 4.16 -16.51
CA ASN A 8 0.23 5.23 -16.48
C ASN A 8 -0.40 6.63 -16.63
N SER A 9 -1.41 6.77 -17.49
CA SER A 9 -2.12 8.03 -17.69
C SER A 9 -2.94 8.43 -16.45
N GLU A 10 -3.58 7.46 -15.79
CA GLU A 10 -4.26 7.66 -14.52
C GLU A 10 -3.28 8.16 -13.43
N LYS A 11 -2.10 7.53 -13.34
CA LYS A 11 -1.07 7.96 -12.38
C LYS A 11 -0.63 9.40 -12.62
N LEU A 12 -0.52 9.84 -13.88
CA LEU A 12 -0.19 11.24 -14.18
C LEU A 12 -1.25 12.20 -13.65
N LEU A 13 -2.54 11.88 -13.83
CA LEU A 13 -3.63 12.72 -13.32
C LEU A 13 -3.66 12.74 -11.79
N TYR A 14 -3.55 11.58 -11.14
CA TYR A 14 -3.48 11.50 -9.68
C TYR A 14 -2.31 12.31 -9.13
N SER A 15 -1.11 12.14 -9.71
CA SER A 15 0.06 12.88 -9.30
C SER A 15 -0.12 14.40 -9.47
N ALA A 16 -0.72 14.83 -10.58
CA ALA A 16 -1.01 16.24 -10.80
C ALA A 16 -1.92 16.82 -9.70
N CYS A 17 -3.05 16.14 -9.41
CA CYS A 17 -3.99 16.60 -8.37
C CYS A 17 -3.37 16.55 -6.97
N ILE A 18 -2.62 15.49 -6.64
CA ILE A 18 -1.95 15.35 -5.33
C ILE A 18 -0.92 16.46 -5.13
N PHE A 19 -0.03 16.69 -6.11
CA PHE A 19 0.95 17.77 -6.01
C PHE A 19 0.30 19.15 -5.99
N TYR A 20 -0.83 19.34 -6.69
CA TYR A 20 -1.59 20.57 -6.58
C TYR A 20 -2.05 20.82 -5.15
N LEU A 21 -2.64 19.83 -4.50
CA LEU A 21 -3.10 19.94 -3.12
C LEU A 21 -1.94 20.14 -2.13
N ILE A 22 -0.80 19.50 -2.36
CA ILE A 22 0.37 19.66 -1.48
C ILE A 22 0.94 21.08 -1.58
N ASP A 23 1.11 21.59 -2.80
CA ASP A 23 1.88 22.81 -3.06
C ASP A 23 1.03 24.08 -3.02
N PHE A 24 -0.25 24.02 -3.40
CA PHE A 24 -1.10 25.19 -3.63
C PHE A 24 -2.36 25.25 -2.74
N GLU A 25 -2.81 24.13 -2.14
CA GLU A 25 -3.93 24.17 -1.20
C GLU A 25 -3.42 24.65 0.17
N THR A 26 -4.08 25.68 0.71
CA THR A 26 -3.71 26.27 2.01
C THR A 26 -4.46 25.67 3.18
N ASP A 27 -5.61 25.06 2.92
CA ASP A 27 -6.42 24.38 3.93
C ASP A 27 -5.98 22.90 4.06
N GLU A 28 -5.28 22.59 5.15
CA GLU A 28 -4.81 21.23 5.43
C GLU A 28 -5.96 20.20 5.47
N SER A 29 -7.18 20.61 5.85
CA SER A 29 -8.33 19.72 5.88
C SER A 29 -8.77 19.26 4.48
N ARG A 30 -8.35 19.97 3.44
CA ARG A 30 -8.62 19.64 2.04
C ARG A 30 -7.53 18.81 1.39
N LYS A 31 -6.42 18.55 2.05
CA LYS A 31 -5.34 17.70 1.55
C LYS A 31 -5.67 16.21 1.77
N ASN A 32 -6.71 15.73 1.10
CA ASN A 32 -7.22 14.36 1.23
C ASN A 32 -7.72 13.81 -0.10
N PHE A 33 -8.06 12.51 -0.14
CA PHE A 33 -8.52 11.83 -1.35
C PHE A 33 -9.87 12.35 -1.88
N SER A 34 -10.75 12.86 -1.01
CA SER A 34 -12.01 13.48 -1.47
C SER A 34 -11.73 14.69 -2.35
N SER A 35 -10.80 15.55 -1.95
CA SER A 35 -10.40 16.72 -2.76
C SER A 35 -9.75 16.29 -4.09
N VAL A 36 -8.98 15.22 -4.12
CA VAL A 36 -8.47 14.65 -5.39
C VAL A 36 -9.62 14.23 -6.29
N MET A 37 -10.66 13.59 -5.73
CA MET A 37 -11.85 13.19 -6.50
C MET A 37 -12.62 14.38 -7.03
N ASP A 38 -12.79 15.44 -6.22
CA ASP A 38 -13.44 16.66 -6.64
C ASP A 38 -12.70 17.30 -7.82
N MET A 39 -11.38 17.37 -7.75
CA MET A 39 -10.53 17.85 -8.85
C MET A 39 -10.68 16.99 -10.12
N ILE A 40 -10.71 15.65 -9.99
CA ILE A 40 -10.91 14.75 -11.14
C ILE A 40 -12.29 15.02 -11.77
N ASN A 41 -13.34 15.21 -10.97
CA ASN A 41 -14.67 15.54 -11.48
C ASN A 41 -14.71 16.89 -12.22
N MET A 42 -13.91 17.87 -11.83
CA MET A 42 -13.73 19.15 -12.53
C MET A 42 -13.05 19.01 -13.90
N SER A 43 -12.49 17.83 -14.21
CA SER A 43 -11.90 17.55 -15.53
C SER A 43 -12.93 17.24 -16.64
N GLN A 44 -14.21 17.17 -16.30
CA GLN A 44 -15.28 16.95 -17.27
C GLN A 44 -15.42 18.16 -18.18
N VAL A 45 -15.49 17.91 -19.47
CA VAL A 45 -15.71 18.94 -20.52
C VAL A 45 -17.16 18.85 -20.97
N ASP A 46 -17.74 19.99 -21.29
CA ASP A 46 -19.10 20.07 -21.86
C ASP A 46 -19.16 19.24 -23.16
N GLU A 47 -20.09 18.28 -23.22
CA GLU A 47 -20.28 17.43 -24.41
C GLU A 47 -20.69 18.23 -25.66
N ASN A 48 -21.33 19.39 -25.46
CA ASN A 48 -21.74 20.29 -26.55
C ASN A 48 -20.58 21.13 -27.09
N ASN A 49 -19.49 21.26 -26.32
CA ASN A 49 -18.29 22.00 -26.72
C ASN A 49 -17.00 21.26 -26.32
N PRO A 50 -16.62 20.20 -27.07
CA PRO A 50 -15.44 19.40 -26.75
C PRO A 50 -14.11 20.15 -26.75
N SER A 51 -14.09 21.36 -27.31
CA SER A 51 -12.92 22.25 -27.36
C SER A 51 -12.84 23.22 -26.18
N SER A 52 -13.85 23.22 -25.30
CA SER A 52 -13.83 24.07 -24.10
C SER A 52 -12.81 23.54 -23.10
N LYS A 53 -12.24 24.46 -22.34
CA LYS A 53 -11.39 24.12 -21.21
C LYS A 53 -12.28 23.65 -20.05
N SER A 54 -11.88 22.58 -19.38
CA SER A 54 -12.51 22.15 -18.13
C SER A 54 -12.15 23.11 -16.99
N GLU A 55 -12.91 23.08 -15.90
CA GLU A 55 -12.56 23.82 -14.66
C GLU A 55 -11.18 23.45 -14.16
N LEU A 56 -10.82 22.17 -14.25
CA LEU A 56 -9.49 21.68 -13.89
C LEU A 56 -8.40 22.30 -14.79
N ASP A 57 -8.64 22.44 -16.11
CA ASP A 57 -7.70 23.11 -17.01
C ASP A 57 -7.41 24.54 -16.55
N LEU A 58 -8.47 25.28 -16.19
CA LEU A 58 -8.34 26.65 -15.73
C LEU A 58 -7.56 26.75 -14.40
N MET A 59 -7.79 25.82 -13.46
CA MET A 59 -7.04 25.77 -12.22
C MET A 59 -5.53 25.56 -12.47
N PHE A 60 -5.17 24.62 -13.35
CA PHE A 60 -3.76 24.34 -13.65
C PHE A 60 -3.08 25.42 -14.50
N GLU A 61 -3.82 26.27 -15.20
CA GLU A 61 -3.26 27.42 -15.89
C GLU A 61 -2.88 28.58 -14.94
N GLN A 62 -3.52 28.64 -13.76
CA GLN A 62 -3.28 29.72 -12.78
C GLN A 62 -2.07 29.47 -11.87
N ILE A 63 -1.53 28.25 -11.84
CA ILE A 63 -0.38 27.93 -10.99
C ILE A 63 0.96 28.09 -11.73
N ASP A 64 2.04 28.06 -10.96
CA ASP A 64 3.40 28.07 -11.52
C ASP A 64 3.60 26.88 -12.47
N GLN A 65 3.85 27.19 -13.75
CA GLN A 65 4.02 26.20 -14.81
C GLN A 65 5.33 25.40 -14.68
N THR A 66 6.24 25.79 -13.78
CA THR A 66 7.47 25.05 -13.46
C THR A 66 7.26 24.02 -12.36
N SER A 67 6.12 24.07 -11.64
CA SER A 67 5.77 23.16 -10.56
C SER A 67 5.62 21.71 -11.03
N LEU A 68 5.76 20.76 -10.09
CA LEU A 68 5.51 19.34 -10.38
C LEU A 68 4.06 19.11 -10.78
N ALA A 69 3.11 19.74 -10.09
CA ALA A 69 1.70 19.66 -10.41
C ALA A 69 1.41 19.99 -11.88
N ALA A 70 1.88 21.15 -12.35
CA ALA A 70 1.69 21.59 -13.73
C ALA A 70 2.37 20.66 -14.76
N LYS A 71 3.58 20.17 -14.45
CA LYS A 71 4.30 19.23 -15.32
C LYS A 71 3.56 17.91 -15.47
N TYR A 72 3.06 17.32 -14.37
CA TYR A 72 2.28 16.08 -14.42
C TYR A 72 0.95 16.28 -15.17
N TYR A 73 0.27 17.42 -14.95
CA TYR A 73 -0.97 17.72 -15.67
C TYR A 73 -0.75 17.86 -17.16
N LYS A 74 0.30 18.57 -17.58
CA LYS A 74 0.67 18.71 -18.98
C LYS A 74 0.99 17.37 -19.62
N ALA A 75 1.75 16.51 -18.93
CA ALA A 75 2.06 15.17 -19.38
C ALA A 75 0.79 14.31 -19.53
N PHE A 76 -0.16 14.39 -18.58
CA PHE A 76 -1.47 13.75 -18.66
C PHE A 76 -2.25 14.20 -19.89
N LYS A 77 -2.37 15.51 -20.14
CA LYS A 77 -3.11 16.04 -21.29
C LYS A 77 -2.50 15.58 -22.62
N GLN A 78 -1.17 15.48 -22.71
CA GLN A 78 -0.47 14.97 -23.90
C GLN A 78 -0.71 13.47 -24.09
N ALA A 79 -0.63 12.67 -23.03
CA ALA A 79 -0.82 11.23 -23.10
C ALA A 79 -2.29 10.86 -23.38
N ALA A 80 -3.23 11.56 -22.75
CA ALA A 80 -4.65 11.23 -22.82
C ALA A 80 -5.26 11.43 -24.20
N GLY A 81 -4.96 12.53 -24.92
CA GLY A 81 -5.44 12.80 -26.28
C GLY A 81 -6.93 12.46 -26.45
N LYS A 82 -7.25 11.63 -27.43
CA LYS A 82 -8.62 11.19 -27.74
C LYS A 82 -9.22 10.24 -26.67
N THR A 83 -8.40 9.65 -25.79
CA THR A 83 -8.85 8.72 -24.76
C THR A 83 -9.11 9.40 -23.40
N LEU A 84 -9.02 10.73 -23.35
CA LEU A 84 -9.16 11.54 -22.12
C LEU A 84 -10.38 11.14 -21.29
N LYS A 85 -11.56 11.09 -21.90
CA LYS A 85 -12.81 10.74 -21.21
C LYS A 85 -12.76 9.33 -20.58
N SER A 86 -12.21 8.36 -21.32
CA SER A 86 -12.06 6.99 -20.81
C SER A 86 -11.11 6.89 -19.62
N ILE A 87 -10.00 7.66 -19.63
CA ILE A 87 -9.05 7.71 -18.52
C ILE A 87 -9.70 8.35 -17.30
N ILE A 88 -10.42 9.45 -17.46
CA ILE A 88 -11.13 10.12 -16.35
C ILE A 88 -12.16 9.16 -15.73
N ILE A 89 -12.97 8.47 -16.53
CA ILE A 89 -13.91 7.47 -16.02
C ILE A 89 -13.19 6.37 -15.26
N SER A 90 -12.07 5.86 -15.77
CA SER A 90 -11.27 4.84 -15.10
C SER A 90 -10.72 5.34 -13.76
N CYS A 91 -10.27 6.59 -13.69
CA CYS A 91 -9.85 7.23 -12.43
C CYS A 91 -10.98 7.25 -11.40
N VAL A 92 -12.18 7.68 -11.81
CA VAL A 92 -13.36 7.75 -10.92
C VAL A 92 -13.72 6.36 -10.40
N VAL A 93 -13.75 5.35 -11.27
CA VAL A 93 -14.08 3.97 -10.90
C VAL A 93 -13.07 3.41 -9.90
N ARG A 94 -11.77 3.63 -10.10
CA ARG A 94 -10.73 3.15 -9.19
C ARG A 94 -10.79 3.79 -7.82
N LEU A 95 -11.12 5.08 -7.74
CA LEU A 95 -11.22 5.81 -6.47
C LEU A 95 -12.62 5.76 -5.85
N GLN A 96 -13.58 5.07 -6.46
CA GLN A 96 -14.97 5.02 -5.98
C GLN A 96 -15.07 4.57 -4.50
N SER A 97 -14.20 3.67 -4.07
CA SER A 97 -14.18 3.20 -2.67
C SER A 97 -13.89 4.31 -1.66
N PHE A 98 -13.15 5.37 -2.07
CA PHE A 98 -12.88 6.54 -1.22
C PHE A 98 -14.07 7.49 -1.09
N MET A 99 -15.09 7.36 -1.96
CA MET A 99 -16.29 8.20 -1.93
C MET A 99 -17.33 7.74 -0.91
N THR A 100 -17.14 6.58 -0.29
CA THR A 100 -18.07 6.14 0.76
C THR A 100 -17.93 7.03 2.00
N PRO A 101 -19.02 7.47 2.64
CA PRO A 101 -18.95 8.42 3.76
C PRO A 101 -18.03 7.95 4.90
N GLN A 102 -17.97 6.63 5.13
CA GLN A 102 -17.13 6.03 6.17
C GLN A 102 -15.65 6.18 5.83
N VAL A 103 -15.25 5.86 4.59
CA VAL A 103 -13.86 5.98 4.14
C VAL A 103 -13.44 7.44 4.03
N THR A 104 -14.30 8.31 3.47
CA THR A 104 -14.06 9.75 3.41
C THR A 104 -13.76 10.32 4.81
N ARG A 105 -14.56 9.95 5.82
CA ARG A 105 -14.33 10.40 7.19
C ARG A 105 -13.04 9.84 7.78
N LEU A 106 -12.73 8.57 7.50
CA LEU A 106 -11.53 7.91 8.00
C LEU A 106 -10.24 8.50 7.41
N THR A 107 -10.26 8.85 6.13
CA THR A 107 -9.10 9.36 5.39
C THR A 107 -9.05 10.90 5.31
N GLY A 108 -10.04 11.58 5.88
CA GLY A 108 -10.16 13.04 5.83
C GLY A 108 -9.29 13.81 6.82
N SER A 109 -8.69 13.11 7.81
CA SER A 109 -7.81 13.73 8.80
C SER A 109 -6.77 12.74 9.32
N ASP A 110 -5.59 13.24 9.68
CA ASP A 110 -4.55 12.43 10.34
C ASP A 110 -4.70 12.52 11.86
N ASN A 111 -5.17 11.42 12.46
CA ASN A 111 -5.31 11.28 13.90
C ASN A 111 -4.33 10.24 14.50
N ILE A 112 -3.53 9.57 13.66
CA ILE A 112 -2.66 8.46 14.09
C ILE A 112 -1.27 8.93 14.41
N ASN A 113 -0.77 9.97 13.73
CA ASN A 113 0.60 10.46 13.82
C ASN A 113 1.65 9.36 13.67
N LEU A 114 1.66 8.69 12.51
CA LEU A 114 2.62 7.63 12.20
C LEU A 114 4.07 8.07 12.41
N ALA A 115 4.33 9.38 12.29
CA ALA A 115 5.66 9.96 12.48
C ALA A 115 6.18 9.85 13.93
N SER A 116 5.34 9.66 14.94
CA SER A 116 5.79 9.46 16.33
C SER A 116 6.17 8.01 16.64
N ILE A 117 5.72 7.05 15.83
CA ILE A 117 6.00 5.63 16.04
C ILE A 117 7.51 5.37 15.89
N GLY A 118 8.07 4.65 16.87
CA GLY A 118 9.51 4.38 16.96
C GLY A 118 10.32 5.42 17.73
N ASP A 119 9.78 6.60 18.02
CA ASP A 119 10.38 7.61 18.90
C ASP A 119 9.77 7.57 20.30
N GLU A 120 8.51 7.15 20.39
CA GLU A 120 7.76 7.05 21.63
C GLU A 120 7.21 5.64 21.83
N LYS A 121 6.94 5.27 23.09
CA LYS A 121 6.27 4.01 23.42
C LYS A 121 4.79 4.10 23.03
N THR A 122 4.46 3.53 21.91
CA THR A 122 3.12 3.60 21.30
C THR A 122 2.57 2.20 21.06
N ILE A 123 1.27 2.02 21.22
CA ILE A 123 0.53 0.82 20.78
C ILE A 123 -0.55 1.29 19.81
N LEU A 124 -0.51 0.80 18.58
CA LEU A 124 -1.52 1.03 17.56
C LEU A 124 -2.32 -0.24 17.32
N PHE A 125 -3.62 -0.20 17.57
CA PHE A 125 -4.55 -1.29 17.25
C PHE A 125 -5.22 -1.01 15.91
N ILE A 126 -5.08 -1.95 14.97
CA ILE A 126 -5.71 -1.92 13.65
C ILE A 126 -6.73 -3.04 13.61
N ILE A 127 -8.01 -2.68 13.60
CA ILE A 127 -9.12 -3.64 13.57
C ILE A 127 -9.69 -3.68 12.16
N THR A 128 -9.60 -4.83 11.51
CA THR A 128 -10.12 -5.06 10.15
C THR A 128 -11.31 -6.00 10.18
N PRO A 129 -12.36 -5.78 9.38
CA PRO A 129 -13.47 -6.73 9.27
C PRO A 129 -12.99 -8.07 8.70
N GLN A 130 -13.40 -9.17 9.29
CA GLN A 130 -13.02 -10.51 8.81
C GLN A 130 -13.88 -10.98 7.64
N ALA A 131 -15.16 -10.61 7.61
CA ALA A 131 -16.12 -11.09 6.63
C ALA A 131 -16.10 -10.27 5.31
N ASP A 132 -15.66 -9.03 5.35
CA ASP A 132 -15.67 -8.10 4.21
C ASP A 132 -14.27 -7.56 3.92
N ARG A 133 -13.71 -7.98 2.79
CA ARG A 133 -12.39 -7.55 2.32
C ARG A 133 -12.43 -6.30 1.43
N THR A 134 -13.60 -5.71 1.21
CA THR A 134 -13.78 -4.54 0.35
C THR A 134 -12.83 -3.40 0.75
N PHE A 135 -12.56 -3.26 2.03
CA PHE A 135 -11.71 -2.20 2.60
C PHE A 135 -10.31 -2.67 3.04
N ALA A 136 -9.90 -3.89 2.67
CA ALA A 136 -8.56 -4.40 2.99
C ALA A 136 -7.44 -3.49 2.46
N PHE A 137 -7.69 -2.79 1.34
CA PHE A 137 -6.75 -1.83 0.77
C PHE A 137 -6.38 -0.69 1.74
N LEU A 138 -7.28 -0.28 2.65
CA LEU A 138 -6.98 0.76 3.67
C LEU A 138 -5.94 0.26 4.67
N ALA A 139 -6.04 -0.99 5.11
CA ALA A 139 -5.04 -1.59 5.98
C ALA A 139 -3.69 -1.73 5.25
N SER A 140 -3.70 -2.20 4.00
CA SER A 140 -2.50 -2.28 3.16
C SER A 140 -1.83 -0.92 2.98
N MET A 141 -2.61 0.14 2.71
CA MET A 141 -2.10 1.52 2.61
C MET A 141 -1.49 2.00 3.93
N LEU A 142 -2.17 1.76 5.05
CA LEU A 142 -1.67 2.14 6.37
C LEU A 142 -0.33 1.47 6.68
N TYR A 143 -0.20 0.16 6.44
CA TYR A 143 1.08 -0.54 6.61
C TYR A 143 2.15 -0.03 5.64
N SER A 144 1.78 0.25 4.39
CA SER A 144 2.72 0.82 3.42
C SER A 144 3.27 2.17 3.90
N GLN A 145 2.38 3.07 4.34
CA GLN A 145 2.76 4.39 4.89
C GLN A 145 3.58 4.26 6.18
N LEU A 146 3.19 3.34 7.07
CA LEU A 146 3.93 3.06 8.29
C LEU A 146 5.38 2.64 7.97
N PHE A 147 5.57 1.66 7.11
CA PHE A 147 6.91 1.21 6.74
C PHE A 147 7.72 2.31 6.06
N GLU A 148 7.15 3.03 5.09
CA GLU A 148 7.84 4.17 4.45
C GLU A 148 8.28 5.21 5.49
N THR A 149 7.40 5.57 6.42
CA THR A 149 7.71 6.53 7.49
C THR A 149 8.84 6.03 8.39
N LEU A 150 8.79 4.76 8.82
CA LEU A 150 9.80 4.17 9.70
C LEU A 150 11.17 4.05 9.02
N TYR A 151 11.20 3.65 7.75
CA TYR A 151 12.42 3.54 6.96
C TYR A 151 13.05 4.91 6.72
N HIS A 152 12.26 5.89 6.27
CA HIS A 152 12.74 7.26 6.08
C HIS A 152 13.29 7.86 7.38
N LYS A 153 12.62 7.59 8.50
CA LYS A 153 13.09 8.01 9.83
C LYS A 153 14.45 7.39 10.16
N GLY A 154 14.62 6.09 9.95
CA GLY A 154 15.90 5.40 10.18
C GLY A 154 17.02 5.94 9.30
N GLU A 155 16.74 6.20 8.04
CA GLU A 155 17.70 6.80 7.10
C GLU A 155 18.10 8.22 7.55
N THR A 156 17.12 9.04 7.94
CA THR A 156 17.38 10.39 8.47
C THR A 156 18.19 10.34 9.76
N GLN A 157 17.89 9.38 10.64
CA GLN A 157 18.63 9.20 11.89
C GLN A 157 20.08 8.80 11.66
N LYS A 158 20.37 7.98 10.63
CA LYS A 158 21.73 7.62 10.23
C LYS A 158 22.58 8.85 9.95
N LEU A 159 22.03 9.84 9.28
CA LEU A 159 22.74 11.10 8.99
C LEU A 159 23.12 11.86 10.27
N LYS A 160 22.36 11.71 11.34
CA LYS A 160 22.55 12.42 12.62
C LYS A 160 23.41 11.63 13.61
N THR A 161 23.22 10.31 13.69
CA THR A 161 23.79 9.45 14.75
C THR A 161 24.74 8.38 14.24
N GLY A 162 24.81 8.17 12.92
CA GLY A 162 25.54 7.06 12.29
C GLY A 162 24.81 5.71 12.37
N SER A 163 23.62 5.65 12.98
CA SER A 163 22.82 4.43 13.14
C SER A 163 21.45 4.59 12.49
N GLU A 164 21.00 3.59 11.76
CA GLU A 164 19.67 3.54 11.14
C GLU A 164 18.59 2.97 12.09
N ARG A 165 18.98 2.55 13.31
CA ARG A 165 18.07 1.91 14.26
C ARG A 165 17.16 2.94 14.91
N LEU A 166 15.85 2.70 14.83
CA LEU A 166 14.84 3.47 15.56
C LEU A 166 15.10 3.40 17.08
N THR A 167 14.73 4.44 17.80
CA THR A 167 14.90 4.57 19.25
C THR A 167 14.21 3.42 19.99
N TYR A 168 12.97 3.16 19.65
CA TYR A 168 12.20 2.03 20.15
C TYR A 168 12.04 0.97 19.08
N HIS A 169 12.08 -0.31 19.50
CA HIS A 169 11.78 -1.42 18.63
C HIS A 169 10.29 -1.39 18.22
N VAL A 170 10.03 -1.39 16.93
CA VAL A 170 8.67 -1.46 16.38
C VAL A 170 8.35 -2.90 15.99
N ARG A 171 7.39 -3.51 16.69
CA ARG A 171 6.92 -4.86 16.40
C ARG A 171 5.55 -4.80 15.74
N CYS A 172 5.45 -5.26 14.51
CA CYS A 172 4.18 -5.43 13.79
C CYS A 172 3.66 -6.85 14.04
N LEU A 173 2.56 -6.98 14.77
CA LEU A 173 1.85 -8.25 14.96
C LEU A 173 0.66 -8.28 14.01
N MET A 174 0.74 -9.10 12.97
CA MET A 174 -0.24 -9.18 11.88
C MET A 174 -1.02 -10.49 12.00
N ASP A 175 -2.02 -10.46 12.87
CA ASP A 175 -2.98 -11.54 12.99
C ASP A 175 -3.90 -11.56 11.77
N GLU A 176 -4.18 -12.75 11.21
CA GLU A 176 -4.93 -12.88 9.95
C GLU A 176 -4.32 -12.02 8.80
N PHE A 177 -3.01 -12.20 8.56
CA PHE A 177 -2.26 -11.43 7.56
C PHE A 177 -2.95 -11.38 6.18
N ALA A 178 -3.62 -12.47 5.79
CA ALA A 178 -4.37 -12.53 4.53
C ALA A 178 -5.52 -11.50 4.44
N ASN A 179 -6.02 -10.99 5.56
CA ASN A 179 -7.10 -10.00 5.59
C ASN A 179 -6.62 -8.55 5.47
N ILE A 180 -5.31 -8.32 5.60
CA ILE A 180 -4.70 -7.00 5.44
C ILE A 180 -4.65 -6.59 3.95
N GLY A 181 -4.65 -7.57 3.05
CA GLY A 181 -4.39 -7.37 1.62
C GLY A 181 -2.87 -7.35 1.32
N GLU A 182 -2.54 -7.28 0.05
CA GLU A 182 -1.14 -7.21 -0.38
C GLU A 182 -0.53 -5.87 0.03
N ILE A 183 0.52 -5.89 0.84
CA ILE A 183 1.32 -4.71 1.18
C ILE A 183 2.41 -4.58 0.10
N PRO A 184 2.45 -3.45 -0.64
CA PRO A 184 3.43 -3.26 -1.69
C PRO A 184 4.87 -3.40 -1.19
N GLU A 185 5.70 -4.12 -1.96
CA GLU A 185 7.12 -4.35 -1.66
C GLU A 185 7.41 -5.01 -0.29
N PHE A 186 6.41 -5.64 0.34
CA PHE A 186 6.56 -6.25 1.65
C PHE A 186 7.70 -7.28 1.74
N PRO A 187 7.92 -8.17 0.74
CA PRO A 187 9.05 -9.11 0.77
C PRO A 187 10.40 -8.40 0.87
N SER A 188 10.58 -7.31 0.14
CA SER A 188 11.79 -6.49 0.17
C SER A 188 11.94 -5.75 1.52
N LYS A 189 10.85 -5.16 2.00
CA LYS A 189 10.82 -4.50 3.31
C LYS A 189 11.16 -5.48 4.43
N LEU A 190 10.55 -6.66 4.45
CA LEU A 190 10.79 -7.68 5.46
C LEU A 190 12.28 -8.07 5.56
N SER A 191 12.97 -8.17 4.43
CA SER A 191 14.41 -8.53 4.39
C SER A 191 15.32 -7.49 5.06
N THR A 192 14.87 -6.26 5.20
CA THR A 192 15.67 -5.14 5.72
C THR A 192 15.18 -4.59 7.07
N MET A 193 14.00 -5.01 7.56
CA MET A 193 13.39 -4.52 8.81
C MET A 193 14.32 -4.55 10.01
N ARG A 194 15.11 -5.63 10.16
CA ARG A 194 16.04 -5.82 11.28
C ARG A 194 17.03 -4.67 11.41
N LYS A 195 17.51 -4.12 10.29
CA LYS A 195 18.45 -2.99 10.24
C LYS A 195 17.87 -1.76 10.92
N TYR A 196 16.58 -1.52 10.76
CA TYR A 196 15.85 -0.36 11.30
C TYR A 196 15.27 -0.59 12.70
N ASN A 197 15.54 -1.73 13.32
CA ASN A 197 14.92 -2.11 14.60
C ASN A 197 13.41 -2.35 14.50
N ILE A 198 12.99 -2.92 13.37
CA ILE A 198 11.61 -3.31 13.10
C ILE A 198 11.54 -4.84 13.02
N SER A 199 10.44 -5.43 13.48
CA SER A 199 10.14 -6.85 13.28
C SER A 199 8.67 -7.05 12.93
N ALA A 200 8.39 -8.12 12.19
CA ALA A 200 7.04 -8.55 11.85
C ALA A 200 6.79 -9.96 12.38
N THR A 201 5.59 -10.18 12.89
CA THR A 201 5.02 -11.49 13.18
C THR A 201 3.80 -11.64 12.29
N ILE A 202 3.82 -12.64 11.43
CA ILE A 202 2.77 -12.92 10.44
C ILE A 202 2.04 -14.18 10.89
N VAL A 203 0.73 -14.12 11.00
CA VAL A 203 -0.12 -15.29 11.29
C VAL A 203 -0.96 -15.61 10.06
N LEU A 204 -0.93 -16.86 9.66
CA LEU A 204 -1.62 -17.39 8.49
C LEU A 204 -2.38 -18.66 8.86
N GLN A 205 -3.46 -18.95 8.18
CA GLN A 205 -4.18 -20.21 8.32
C GLN A 205 -3.47 -21.32 7.54
N ASP A 206 -2.97 -21.00 6.34
CA ASP A 206 -2.21 -21.91 5.47
C ASP A 206 -1.27 -21.13 4.52
N ASN A 207 -0.37 -21.85 3.85
CA ASN A 207 0.57 -21.24 2.93
C ASN A 207 -0.09 -20.76 1.63
N SER A 208 -1.24 -21.30 1.25
CA SER A 208 -1.94 -20.94 0.01
C SER A 208 -2.42 -19.49 0.06
N GLN A 209 -2.76 -18.98 1.25
CA GLN A 209 -3.09 -17.57 1.45
C GLN A 209 -1.94 -16.66 1.02
N LEU A 210 -0.72 -16.97 1.46
CA LEU A 210 0.47 -16.20 1.14
C LEU A 210 0.83 -16.31 -0.35
N GLN A 211 0.72 -17.52 -0.92
CA GLN A 211 0.96 -17.76 -2.34
C GLN A 211 -0.01 -16.97 -3.24
N SER A 212 -1.29 -16.90 -2.87
CA SER A 212 -2.28 -16.14 -3.63
C SER A 212 -2.03 -14.65 -3.63
N MET A 213 -1.49 -14.10 -2.52
CA MET A 213 -1.21 -12.68 -2.37
C MET A 213 0.10 -12.26 -3.05
N TYR A 214 1.18 -13.02 -2.85
CA TYR A 214 2.53 -12.62 -3.27
C TYR A 214 3.11 -13.50 -4.38
N LYS A 215 2.31 -14.40 -4.98
CA LYS A 215 2.74 -15.28 -6.08
C LYS A 215 4.12 -15.90 -5.81
N ASP A 216 5.09 -15.63 -6.68
CA ASP A 216 6.45 -16.21 -6.54
C ASP A 216 7.24 -15.64 -5.35
N GLU A 217 6.89 -14.46 -4.85
CA GLU A 217 7.61 -13.79 -3.76
C GLU A 217 7.26 -14.33 -2.35
N TRP A 218 6.22 -15.16 -2.23
CA TRP A 218 5.85 -15.76 -0.95
C TRP A 218 7.00 -16.53 -0.27
N ARG A 219 7.85 -17.16 -1.09
CA ARG A 219 9.03 -17.89 -0.60
C ARG A 219 10.04 -16.96 0.04
N THR A 220 10.19 -15.76 -0.50
CA THR A 220 11.05 -14.71 0.07
C THR A 220 10.54 -14.28 1.44
N ILE A 221 9.22 -14.14 1.60
CA ILE A 221 8.61 -13.82 2.90
C ILE A 221 8.93 -14.92 3.91
N MET A 222 8.68 -16.19 3.56
CA MET A 222 8.94 -17.33 4.43
C MET A 222 10.43 -17.47 4.78
N ALA A 223 11.32 -17.18 3.84
CA ALA A 223 12.77 -17.27 4.05
C ALA A 223 13.30 -16.17 4.97
N ASN A 224 12.64 -15.00 5.03
CA ASN A 224 13.00 -13.88 5.91
C ASN A 224 12.39 -13.99 7.31
N CYS A 225 11.57 -15.02 7.57
CA CYS A 225 11.08 -15.30 8.92
C CYS A 225 12.07 -16.25 9.62
N ASP A 226 12.83 -15.73 10.58
CA ASP A 226 13.84 -16.51 11.33
C ASP A 226 13.22 -17.67 12.13
N SER A 227 11.99 -17.51 12.58
CA SER A 227 11.26 -18.52 13.36
C SER A 227 9.91 -18.78 12.73
N THR A 228 9.58 -20.07 12.61
CA THR A 228 8.28 -20.52 12.12
C THR A 228 7.66 -21.44 13.16
N ILE A 229 6.42 -21.16 13.56
CA ILE A 229 5.64 -22.00 14.47
C ILE A 229 4.51 -22.63 13.65
N PHE A 230 4.49 -23.96 13.60
CA PHE A 230 3.42 -24.72 12.96
C PHE A 230 2.54 -25.35 14.02
N LEU A 231 1.27 -24.95 14.06
CA LEU A 231 0.31 -25.43 15.07
C LEU A 231 -0.58 -26.57 14.55
N GLY A 232 -0.37 -26.99 13.31
CA GLY A 232 -1.17 -27.99 12.63
C GLY A 232 -2.07 -27.40 11.56
N ASN A 233 -2.26 -28.16 10.49
CA ASN A 233 -3.15 -27.82 9.36
C ASN A 233 -3.51 -29.10 8.62
N ALA A 234 -4.63 -29.10 7.90
CA ALA A 234 -5.07 -30.22 7.05
C ALA A 234 -4.79 -29.95 5.55
N GLU A 235 -4.28 -28.77 5.19
CA GLU A 235 -4.00 -28.38 3.81
C GLU A 235 -2.73 -29.09 3.30
N PRO A 236 -2.82 -29.89 2.21
CA PRO A 236 -1.75 -30.81 1.79
C PRO A 236 -0.43 -30.12 1.43
N ASP A 237 -0.47 -28.98 0.75
CA ASP A 237 0.75 -28.28 0.32
C ASP A 237 1.48 -27.65 1.50
N THR A 238 0.74 -27.16 2.49
CA THR A 238 1.32 -26.67 3.75
C THR A 238 1.97 -27.82 4.53
N LEU A 239 1.30 -28.96 4.65
CA LEU A 239 1.86 -30.14 5.30
C LEU A 239 3.12 -30.61 4.59
N LYS A 240 3.09 -30.73 3.26
CA LYS A 240 4.25 -31.11 2.46
C LYS A 240 5.44 -30.16 2.67
N TYR A 241 5.20 -28.86 2.65
CA TYR A 241 6.23 -27.86 2.90
C TYR A 241 6.93 -28.05 4.24
N PHE A 242 6.17 -28.32 5.32
CA PHE A 242 6.77 -28.55 6.64
C PHE A 242 7.45 -29.91 6.75
N CYS A 243 6.90 -30.97 6.13
CA CYS A 243 7.55 -32.26 6.06
C CYS A 243 8.91 -32.17 5.35
N GLU A 244 8.99 -31.47 4.23
CA GLU A 244 10.24 -31.26 3.50
C GLU A 244 11.26 -30.45 4.33
N LYS A 245 10.81 -29.45 5.09
CA LYS A 245 11.68 -28.67 6.00
C LYS A 245 12.22 -29.49 7.16
N LEU A 246 11.44 -30.37 7.73
CA LEU A 246 11.85 -31.24 8.85
C LEU A 246 12.82 -32.34 8.41
N GLY A 247 12.77 -32.74 7.14
CA GLY A 247 13.57 -33.82 6.61
C GLY A 247 13.03 -35.20 7.02
N ASN A 248 13.84 -36.22 6.79
CA ASN A 248 13.51 -37.63 7.08
C ASN A 248 14.36 -38.17 8.23
N GLU A 249 13.75 -38.90 9.13
CA GLU A 249 14.43 -39.68 10.17
C GLU A 249 14.45 -41.16 9.81
N THR A 250 15.58 -41.82 10.07
CA THR A 250 15.69 -43.27 9.89
C THR A 250 15.13 -43.99 11.10
N VAL A 251 14.01 -44.72 10.93
CA VAL A 251 13.42 -45.55 11.99
C VAL A 251 13.78 -47.00 11.78
N THR A 252 14.26 -47.67 12.82
CA THR A 252 14.50 -49.12 12.80
C THR A 252 13.19 -49.84 13.08
N ALA A 253 12.63 -50.51 12.06
CA ALA A 253 11.44 -51.31 12.21
C ALA A 253 11.85 -52.76 12.57
N GLN A 254 11.38 -53.30 13.69
CA GLN A 254 11.49 -54.73 14.01
C GLN A 254 10.23 -55.43 13.52
N SER A 255 10.38 -56.28 12.50
CA SER A 255 9.36 -57.24 12.09
C SER A 255 9.37 -58.42 13.02
N ARG A 256 8.32 -58.61 13.81
CA ARG A 256 8.07 -59.91 14.49
C ARG A 256 7.34 -60.81 13.48
N GLY A 257 8.07 -61.71 12.86
CA GLY A 257 7.45 -62.83 12.14
C GLY A 257 6.60 -63.63 13.09
N ARG A 258 5.39 -63.99 12.65
CA ARG A 258 4.56 -65.05 13.24
C ARG A 258 4.97 -66.38 12.72
#